data_0286b08bb107b510366f3d9c2bc1f5ff
#
_entry.id   0286b08bb107b510366f3d9c2bc1f5ff
#
_cell.length_a   1.000
_cell.length_b   1.000
_cell.length_c   1.000
_cell.angle_alpha   90.00
_cell.angle_beta   90.00
_cell.angle_gamma   90.00
#
_symmetry.space_group_name_H-M   'P 1'
#
loop_
_entity.id
_entity.type
_entity.pdbx_description
1 polymer ?
#
loop_
_entity_poly.entity_id
_entity_poly.type
_entity_poly.pdbx_seq_one_letter_code
_entity_poly.pdbx_strand_id
1 'polypeptide(L)'
;MKRFYNVYQFVAPLVFFPIAYWLWWQRLDQKHDVTSLVMFVPVISYYFFVVIGVLKFRLWHMNTWPTIRGIRPHHGFVIATAAALFFYLCLRMVPVGETGILSILTAAFLGASVFGFWNWWYETYAVKSGFISIYTKKIAEGASAEEAVTDYAPVFFGSMGACHGAFVKVAENLLLPDHGAELYWLVAAGGGLTLILVPTGAYLLVHRIKHGESGLKSYSDVMKP
;
A
#
# COMPACT_ATOMS: atom_id res chain seq x y z
N MET A 1 -19.23 -0.18 -10.71
CA MET A 1 -17.93 -0.37 -10.03
C MET A 1 -16.99 -1.33 -10.79
N LYS A 2 -17.38 -2.55 -11.19
CA LYS A 2 -16.48 -3.50 -11.90
C LYS A 2 -15.81 -2.91 -13.16
N ARG A 3 -16.55 -2.12 -13.97
CA ARG A 3 -15.96 -1.40 -15.12
C ARG A 3 -14.87 -0.41 -14.72
N PHE A 4 -15.09 0.32 -13.61
CA PHE A 4 -14.08 1.24 -13.07
C PHE A 4 -12.78 0.51 -12.77
N TYR A 5 -12.84 -0.59 -12.01
CA TYR A 5 -11.64 -1.37 -11.67
C TYR A 5 -10.93 -1.94 -12.90
N ASN A 6 -11.70 -2.41 -13.89
CA ASN A 6 -11.15 -2.94 -15.13
C ASN A 6 -10.41 -1.89 -15.97
N VAL A 7 -10.85 -0.64 -15.95
CA VAL A 7 -10.19 0.47 -16.64
C VAL A 7 -9.03 1.01 -15.80
N TYR A 8 -9.30 1.29 -14.52
CA TYR A 8 -8.33 1.89 -13.60
C TYR A 8 -7.04 1.06 -13.50
N GLN A 9 -7.13 -0.26 -13.47
CA GLN A 9 -5.95 -1.12 -13.39
C GLN A 9 -4.93 -0.93 -14.53
N PHE A 10 -5.35 -0.46 -15.70
CA PHE A 10 -4.46 -0.16 -16.82
C PHE A 10 -4.10 1.32 -16.90
N VAL A 11 -5.05 2.20 -16.63
CA VAL A 11 -4.84 3.65 -16.66
C VAL A 11 -3.88 4.07 -15.54
N ALA A 12 -3.98 3.45 -14.36
CA ALA A 12 -3.10 3.76 -13.23
C ALA A 12 -1.61 3.59 -13.60
N PRO A 13 -1.11 2.42 -13.99
CA PRO A 13 0.31 2.25 -14.29
C PRO A 13 0.76 2.96 -15.58
N LEU A 14 -0.10 3.07 -16.60
CA LEU A 14 0.31 3.59 -17.90
C LEU A 14 0.24 5.11 -18.01
N VAL A 15 -0.70 5.72 -17.32
CA VAL A 15 -0.96 7.18 -17.41
C VAL A 15 -0.63 7.88 -16.10
N PHE A 16 -1.21 7.42 -15.00
CA PHE A 16 -1.08 8.12 -13.72
C PHE A 16 0.26 7.90 -13.03
N PHE A 17 0.92 6.75 -13.22
CA PHE A 17 2.24 6.54 -12.64
C PHE A 17 3.32 7.46 -13.24
N PRO A 18 3.43 7.66 -14.57
CA PRO A 18 4.31 8.66 -15.15
C PRO A 18 4.00 10.08 -14.69
N ILE A 19 2.70 10.45 -14.57
CA ILE A 19 2.30 11.76 -14.04
C ILE A 19 2.75 11.91 -12.58
N ALA A 20 2.51 10.89 -11.75
CA ALA A 20 2.95 10.90 -10.35
C ALA A 20 4.49 11.01 -10.26
N TYR A 21 5.22 10.27 -11.09
CA TYR A 21 6.69 10.37 -11.16
C TYR A 21 7.14 11.80 -11.47
N TRP A 22 6.53 12.44 -12.47
CA TRP A 22 6.85 13.83 -12.84
C TRP A 22 6.53 14.81 -11.69
N LEU A 23 5.39 14.66 -11.02
CA LEU A 23 5.01 15.50 -9.88
C LEU A 23 5.99 15.36 -8.72
N TRP A 24 6.40 14.13 -8.39
CA TRP A 24 7.39 13.87 -7.36
C TRP A 24 8.77 14.38 -7.76
N TRP A 25 9.17 14.23 -9.02
CA TRP A 25 10.42 14.76 -9.53
C TRP A 25 10.51 16.29 -9.38
N GLN A 26 9.42 17.02 -9.67
CA GLN A 26 9.35 18.45 -9.42
C GLN A 26 9.45 18.81 -7.94
N ARG A 27 8.82 18.02 -7.06
CA ARG A 27 8.86 18.23 -5.61
C ARG A 27 10.25 17.94 -5.01
N LEU A 28 10.97 16.98 -5.55
CA LEU A 28 12.25 16.47 -5.04
C LEU A 28 13.45 17.10 -5.77
N ASP A 29 13.38 18.41 -6.04
CA ASP A 29 14.43 19.22 -6.64
C ASP A 29 15.02 18.62 -7.93
N GLN A 30 14.18 17.94 -8.72
CA GLN A 30 14.53 17.28 -9.97
C GLN A 30 15.59 16.17 -9.84
N LYS A 31 15.79 15.62 -8.64
CA LYS A 31 16.69 14.50 -8.37
C LYS A 31 16.02 13.18 -8.75
N HIS A 32 16.47 12.57 -9.85
CA HIS A 32 15.92 11.32 -10.37
C HIS A 32 16.14 10.12 -9.45
N ASP A 33 17.26 10.05 -8.76
CA ASP A 33 17.59 8.98 -7.81
C ASP A 33 16.61 8.97 -6.63
N VAL A 34 16.42 10.11 -5.97
CA VAL A 34 15.48 10.26 -4.85
C VAL A 34 14.04 10.00 -5.31
N THR A 35 13.66 10.53 -6.48
CA THR A 35 12.34 10.30 -7.07
C THR A 35 12.10 8.81 -7.34
N SER A 36 13.09 8.15 -7.94
CA SER A 36 13.01 6.71 -8.22
C SER A 36 12.87 5.91 -6.93
N LEU A 37 13.61 6.25 -5.88
CA LEU A 37 13.51 5.61 -4.58
C LEU A 37 12.11 5.76 -3.98
N VAL A 38 11.58 6.98 -3.90
CA VAL A 38 10.25 7.28 -3.36
C VAL A 38 9.13 6.56 -4.14
N MET A 39 9.29 6.43 -5.46
CA MET A 39 8.28 5.80 -6.32
C MET A 39 8.38 4.27 -6.37
N PHE A 40 9.57 3.69 -6.43
CA PHE A 40 9.74 2.26 -6.69
C PHE A 40 9.90 1.39 -5.44
N VAL A 41 10.41 1.92 -4.32
CA VAL A 41 10.47 1.15 -3.06
C VAL A 41 9.07 0.71 -2.61
N PRO A 42 8.03 1.58 -2.63
CA PRO A 42 6.66 1.13 -2.35
C PRO A 42 6.13 0.12 -3.37
N VAL A 43 6.43 0.26 -4.67
CA VAL A 43 6.01 -0.73 -5.69
C VAL A 43 6.51 -2.13 -5.31
N ILE A 44 7.80 -2.25 -4.98
CA ILE A 44 8.43 -3.54 -4.61
C ILE A 44 7.77 -4.08 -3.34
N SER A 45 7.55 -3.24 -2.32
CA SER A 45 6.91 -3.62 -1.07
C SER A 45 5.47 -4.10 -1.29
N TYR A 46 4.71 -3.45 -2.16
CA TYR A 46 3.34 -3.87 -2.49
C TYR A 46 3.31 -5.19 -3.26
N TYR A 47 4.26 -5.43 -4.17
CA TYR A 47 4.41 -6.74 -4.81
C TYR A 47 4.70 -7.85 -3.80
N PHE A 48 5.49 -7.59 -2.77
CA PHE A 48 5.73 -8.55 -1.70
C PHE A 48 4.40 -9.02 -1.07
N PHE A 49 3.52 -8.09 -0.69
CA PHE A 49 2.21 -8.44 -0.13
C PHE A 49 1.34 -9.23 -1.11
N VAL A 50 1.34 -8.83 -2.39
CA VAL A 50 0.58 -9.54 -3.43
C VAL A 50 1.06 -10.97 -3.56
N VAL A 51 2.36 -11.19 -3.69
CA VAL A 51 2.94 -12.52 -3.89
C VAL A 51 2.73 -13.40 -2.66
N ILE A 52 3.06 -12.89 -1.48
CA ILE A 52 2.97 -13.67 -0.24
C ILE A 52 1.51 -13.91 0.17
N GLY A 53 0.67 -12.89 0.11
CA GLY A 53 -0.76 -12.98 0.48
C GLY A 53 -1.54 -13.93 -0.42
N VAL A 54 -1.29 -13.91 -1.73
CA VAL A 54 -2.01 -14.75 -2.70
C VAL A 54 -1.40 -16.15 -2.79
N LEU A 55 -0.08 -16.27 -3.03
CA LEU A 55 0.52 -17.58 -3.37
C LEU A 55 0.83 -18.42 -2.13
N LYS A 56 1.31 -17.79 -1.05
CA LYS A 56 1.71 -18.53 0.16
C LYS A 56 0.54 -18.74 1.11
N PHE A 57 -0.17 -17.66 1.43
CA PHE A 57 -1.21 -17.71 2.44
C PHE A 57 -2.63 -17.83 1.88
N ARG A 58 -2.83 -17.61 0.57
CA ARG A 58 -4.15 -17.69 -0.09
C ARG A 58 -5.23 -16.86 0.62
N LEU A 59 -4.87 -15.67 1.08
CA LEU A 59 -5.78 -14.78 1.81
C LEU A 59 -6.79 -14.09 0.89
N TRP A 60 -6.43 -13.91 -0.36
CA TRP A 60 -7.24 -13.26 -1.38
C TRP A 60 -6.76 -13.61 -2.78
N HIS A 61 -7.57 -13.31 -3.80
CA HIS A 61 -7.16 -13.37 -5.20
C HIS A 61 -7.96 -12.40 -6.08
N MET A 62 -7.40 -12.09 -7.23
CA MET A 62 -8.06 -11.28 -8.27
C MET A 62 -8.91 -12.15 -9.18
N ASN A 63 -10.14 -11.69 -9.51
CA ASN A 63 -11.10 -12.44 -10.32
C ASN A 63 -11.18 -11.95 -11.78
N THR A 64 -10.34 -11.00 -12.19
CA THR A 64 -10.45 -10.36 -13.52
C THR A 64 -9.13 -10.43 -14.27
N TRP A 65 -9.24 -10.60 -15.59
CA TRP A 65 -8.09 -10.61 -16.50
C TRP A 65 -7.32 -9.27 -16.48
N PRO A 66 -5.99 -9.27 -16.60
CA PRO A 66 -5.09 -10.41 -16.66
C PRO A 66 -4.68 -10.90 -15.26
N THR A 67 -4.83 -12.20 -15.01
CA THR A 67 -4.35 -12.82 -13.77
C THR A 67 -3.53 -14.07 -14.04
N ILE A 68 -2.46 -14.25 -13.27
CA ILE A 68 -1.62 -15.45 -13.23
C ILE A 68 -1.68 -15.98 -11.80
N ARG A 69 -2.27 -17.15 -11.60
CA ARG A 69 -2.46 -17.75 -10.26
C ARG A 69 -3.15 -16.82 -9.25
N GLY A 70 -4.10 -16.00 -9.72
CA GLY A 70 -4.79 -15.04 -8.87
C GLY A 70 -4.04 -13.73 -8.60
N ILE A 71 -2.83 -13.58 -9.13
CA ILE A 71 -2.05 -12.35 -9.08
C ILE A 71 -2.19 -11.59 -10.40
N ARG A 72 -2.29 -10.29 -10.30
CA ARG A 72 -2.23 -9.40 -11.45
C ARG A 72 -0.79 -8.87 -11.60
N PRO A 73 -0.14 -9.09 -12.79
CA PRO A 73 1.28 -8.75 -12.97
C PRO A 73 1.64 -7.28 -12.71
N HIS A 74 0.71 -6.36 -12.91
CA HIS A 74 0.91 -4.91 -12.72
C HIS A 74 0.30 -4.37 -11.42
N HIS A 75 -0.16 -5.23 -10.51
CA HIS A 75 -0.94 -4.80 -9.33
C HIS A 75 -0.15 -3.92 -8.36
N GLY A 76 1.13 -4.20 -8.17
CA GLY A 76 1.99 -3.34 -7.35
C GLY A 76 2.04 -1.89 -7.86
N PHE A 77 2.09 -1.70 -9.18
CA PHE A 77 2.00 -0.37 -9.79
C PHE A 77 0.63 0.28 -9.60
N VAL A 78 -0.46 -0.50 -9.65
CA VAL A 78 -1.83 0.04 -9.44
C VAL A 78 -1.96 0.65 -8.04
N ILE A 79 -1.52 -0.07 -7.01
CA ILE A 79 -1.56 0.42 -5.63
C ILE A 79 -0.57 1.57 -5.43
N ALA A 80 0.67 1.42 -5.92
CA ALA A 80 1.70 2.44 -5.76
C ALA A 80 1.34 3.76 -6.46
N THR A 81 0.65 3.71 -7.59
CA THR A 81 0.18 4.92 -8.29
C THR A 81 -0.83 5.69 -7.44
N ALA A 82 -1.84 4.99 -6.89
CA ALA A 82 -2.81 5.63 -6.01
C ALA A 82 -2.10 6.23 -4.77
N ALA A 83 -1.23 5.46 -4.14
CA ALA A 83 -0.43 5.93 -3.02
C ALA A 83 0.39 7.17 -3.38
N ALA A 84 1.16 7.12 -4.48
CA ALA A 84 2.02 8.23 -4.90
C ALA A 84 1.23 9.53 -5.13
N LEU A 85 0.05 9.46 -5.77
CA LEU A 85 -0.79 10.63 -6.00
C LEU A 85 -1.39 11.17 -4.69
N PHE A 86 -1.91 10.31 -3.83
CA PHE A 86 -2.46 10.73 -2.54
C PHE A 86 -1.38 11.32 -1.63
N PHE A 87 -0.23 10.68 -1.54
CA PHE A 87 0.89 11.22 -0.75
C PHE A 87 1.42 12.53 -1.32
N TYR A 88 1.50 12.67 -2.63
CA TYR A 88 1.87 13.95 -3.23
C TYR A 88 0.91 15.07 -2.81
N LEU A 89 -0.40 14.83 -2.86
CA LEU A 89 -1.39 15.81 -2.45
C LEU A 89 -1.32 16.12 -0.94
N CYS A 90 -1.24 15.09 -0.10
CA CYS A 90 -1.17 15.25 1.35
C CYS A 90 0.11 15.95 1.78
N LEU A 91 1.26 15.56 1.23
CA LEU A 91 2.56 16.09 1.63
C LEU A 91 2.83 17.50 1.09
N ARG A 92 2.00 18.02 0.18
CA ARG A 92 2.02 19.46 -0.13
C ARG A 92 1.71 20.32 1.10
N MET A 93 1.03 19.79 2.10
CA MET A 93 0.76 20.45 3.38
C MET A 93 1.97 20.40 4.34
N VAL A 94 2.98 19.58 4.03
CA VAL A 94 4.24 19.48 4.79
C VAL A 94 5.35 20.01 3.89
N PRO A 95 5.92 21.21 4.20
CA PRO A 95 6.94 21.82 3.36
C PRO A 95 8.16 20.93 3.17
N VAL A 96 8.76 21.01 1.97
CA VAL A 96 10.08 20.46 1.71
C VAL A 96 11.10 21.25 2.52
N GLY A 97 12.05 20.57 3.17
CA GLY A 97 13.05 21.22 4.04
C GLY A 97 12.67 21.30 5.51
N GLU A 98 11.42 21.05 5.90
CA GLU A 98 11.11 20.80 7.31
C GLU A 98 11.66 19.43 7.73
N THR A 99 12.74 19.42 8.52
CA THR A 99 13.51 18.20 8.84
C THR A 99 13.23 17.62 10.23
N GLY A 100 12.41 18.26 11.04
CA GLY A 100 12.13 17.81 12.41
C GLY A 100 11.28 16.53 12.48
N ILE A 101 11.35 15.86 13.63
CA ILE A 101 10.53 14.66 13.90
C ILE A 101 9.03 14.92 13.71
N LEU A 102 8.57 16.14 14.00
CA LEU A 102 7.17 16.52 13.84
C LEU A 102 6.73 16.46 12.37
N SER A 103 7.59 16.85 11.43
CA SER A 103 7.27 16.76 9.99
C SER A 103 7.11 15.30 9.53
N ILE A 104 7.94 14.39 10.07
CA ILE A 104 7.83 12.93 9.80
C ILE A 104 6.54 12.38 10.40
N LEU A 105 6.22 12.74 11.64
CA LEU A 105 4.98 12.30 12.30
C LEU A 105 3.73 12.85 11.60
N THR A 106 3.77 14.10 11.14
CA THR A 106 2.68 14.70 10.33
C THR A 106 2.50 13.95 9.01
N ALA A 107 3.60 13.67 8.31
CA ALA A 107 3.55 12.89 7.06
C ALA A 107 3.00 11.47 7.31
N ALA A 108 3.41 10.81 8.38
CA ALA A 108 2.90 9.52 8.80
C ALA A 108 1.39 9.57 9.10
N PHE A 109 0.94 10.54 9.87
CA PHE A 109 -0.48 10.73 10.22
C PHE A 109 -1.35 10.97 8.98
N LEU A 110 -0.95 11.89 8.11
CA LEU A 110 -1.64 12.15 6.85
C LEU A 110 -1.70 10.92 5.97
N GLY A 111 -0.58 10.22 5.85
CA GLY A 111 -0.50 8.95 5.12
C GLY A 111 -1.43 7.88 5.68
N ALA A 112 -1.42 7.68 7.00
CA ALA A 112 -2.31 6.73 7.67
C ALA A 112 -3.78 7.03 7.40
N SER A 113 -4.16 8.29 7.55
CA SER A 113 -5.55 8.74 7.44
C SER A 113 -6.09 8.57 6.01
N VAL A 114 -5.37 9.12 5.03
CA VAL A 114 -5.85 9.14 3.64
C VAL A 114 -5.73 7.78 2.99
N PHE A 115 -4.58 7.12 3.13
CA PHE A 115 -4.36 5.83 2.50
C PHE A 115 -5.17 4.70 3.17
N GLY A 116 -5.32 4.75 4.50
CA GLY A 116 -6.16 3.83 5.25
C GLY A 116 -7.62 3.92 4.83
N PHE A 117 -8.17 5.15 4.78
CA PHE A 117 -9.55 5.39 4.35
C PHE A 117 -9.77 4.99 2.89
N TRP A 118 -8.89 5.43 1.98
CA TRP A 118 -9.02 5.12 0.57
C TRP A 118 -9.01 3.62 0.28
N ASN A 119 -8.06 2.86 0.89
CA ASN A 119 -7.99 1.43 0.65
C ASN A 119 -9.15 0.67 1.31
N TRP A 120 -9.61 1.09 2.48
CA TRP A 120 -10.84 0.54 3.07
C TRP A 120 -12.03 0.70 2.12
N TRP A 121 -12.22 1.89 1.57
CA TRP A 121 -13.28 2.17 0.59
C TRP A 121 -13.07 1.36 -0.70
N TYR A 122 -11.87 1.41 -1.28
CA TYR A 122 -11.52 0.70 -2.51
C TYR A 122 -11.76 -0.80 -2.39
N GLU A 123 -11.25 -1.45 -1.34
CA GLU A 123 -11.38 -2.88 -1.14
C GLU A 123 -12.82 -3.31 -0.86
N THR A 124 -13.56 -2.55 -0.06
CA THR A 124 -14.98 -2.82 0.18
C THR A 124 -15.75 -2.95 -1.13
N TYR A 125 -15.57 -1.99 -2.03
CA TYR A 125 -16.26 -2.05 -3.33
C TYR A 125 -15.63 -3.05 -4.30
N ALA A 126 -14.34 -3.32 -4.23
CA ALA A 126 -13.69 -4.35 -5.01
C ALA A 126 -14.22 -5.74 -4.66
N VAL A 127 -14.41 -6.03 -3.38
CA VAL A 127 -15.01 -7.29 -2.90
C VAL A 127 -16.49 -7.34 -3.25
N LYS A 128 -17.28 -6.29 -2.96
CA LYS A 128 -18.71 -6.21 -3.33
C LYS A 128 -18.97 -6.41 -4.82
N SER A 129 -18.06 -5.95 -5.69
CA SER A 129 -18.21 -6.10 -7.14
C SER A 129 -17.70 -7.43 -7.70
N GLY A 130 -17.13 -8.30 -6.85
CA GLY A 130 -16.50 -9.54 -7.27
C GLY A 130 -15.19 -9.34 -8.05
N PHE A 131 -14.55 -8.18 -7.91
CA PHE A 131 -13.25 -7.89 -8.52
C PHE A 131 -12.10 -8.57 -7.76
N ILE A 132 -12.23 -8.63 -6.43
CA ILE A 132 -11.36 -9.37 -5.51
C ILE A 132 -12.21 -10.33 -4.69
N SER A 133 -11.71 -11.55 -4.45
CA SER A 133 -12.22 -12.43 -3.41
C SER A 133 -11.24 -12.43 -2.24
N ILE A 134 -11.76 -12.33 -1.02
CA ILE A 134 -10.99 -12.41 0.22
C ILE A 134 -11.44 -13.64 1.01
N TYR A 135 -10.51 -14.30 1.69
CA TYR A 135 -10.73 -15.57 2.41
C TYR A 135 -10.46 -15.40 3.90
N THR A 136 -11.08 -14.39 4.49
CA THR A 136 -11.00 -14.09 5.92
C THR A 136 -12.01 -14.90 6.73
N LYS A 137 -11.75 -15.03 8.03
CA LYS A 137 -12.67 -15.65 8.98
C LYS A 137 -14.08 -15.03 8.90
N LYS A 138 -14.16 -13.70 8.87
CA LYS A 138 -15.41 -12.95 8.77
C LYS A 138 -16.26 -13.35 7.58
N ILE A 139 -15.64 -13.46 6.39
CA ILE A 139 -16.37 -13.93 5.19
C ILE A 139 -16.83 -15.37 5.34
N ALA A 140 -16.00 -16.25 5.90
CA ALA A 140 -16.38 -17.65 6.15
C ALA A 140 -17.52 -17.79 7.15
N GLU A 141 -17.66 -16.86 8.09
CA GLU A 141 -18.77 -16.74 9.05
C GLU A 141 -20.02 -16.06 8.46
N GLY A 142 -20.00 -15.68 7.19
CA GLY A 142 -21.15 -15.06 6.50
C GLY A 142 -21.26 -13.54 6.66
N ALA A 143 -20.22 -12.87 7.15
CA ALA A 143 -20.20 -11.41 7.25
C ALA A 143 -20.25 -10.74 5.87
N SER A 144 -20.78 -9.53 5.82
CA SER A 144 -20.76 -8.70 4.61
C SER A 144 -19.34 -8.34 4.20
N ALA A 145 -19.15 -7.99 2.91
CA ALA A 145 -17.86 -7.50 2.43
C ALA A 145 -17.35 -6.30 3.23
N GLU A 146 -18.26 -5.40 3.62
CA GLU A 146 -17.94 -4.21 4.40
C GLU A 146 -17.43 -4.53 5.79
N GLU A 147 -18.10 -5.42 6.51
CA GLU A 147 -17.69 -5.89 7.84
C GLU A 147 -16.35 -6.63 7.78
N ALA A 148 -16.17 -7.48 6.78
CA ALA A 148 -14.92 -8.24 6.61
C ALA A 148 -13.73 -7.35 6.25
N VAL A 149 -13.92 -6.35 5.38
CA VAL A 149 -12.86 -5.39 5.01
C VAL A 149 -12.58 -4.44 6.17
N THR A 150 -13.60 -3.99 6.91
CA THR A 150 -13.43 -3.13 8.09
C THR A 150 -12.63 -3.82 9.20
N ASP A 151 -12.64 -5.13 9.26
CA ASP A 151 -11.90 -5.88 10.29
C ASP A 151 -10.36 -5.75 10.15
N TYR A 152 -9.83 -5.62 8.94
CA TYR A 152 -8.37 -5.57 8.71
C TYR A 152 -7.88 -4.29 8.03
N ALA A 153 -8.64 -3.72 7.10
CA ALA A 153 -8.15 -2.66 6.21
C ALA A 153 -7.70 -1.39 6.95
N PRO A 154 -8.42 -0.88 7.97
CA PRO A 154 -7.97 0.29 8.71
C PRO A 154 -6.61 0.11 9.38
N VAL A 155 -6.37 -1.07 9.96
CA VAL A 155 -5.09 -1.37 10.63
C VAL A 155 -3.99 -1.60 9.61
N PHE A 156 -4.22 -2.46 8.63
CA PHE A 156 -3.21 -2.81 7.63
C PHE A 156 -2.82 -1.63 6.75
N PHE A 157 -3.80 -1.01 6.10
CA PHE A 157 -3.53 0.11 5.19
C PHE A 157 -3.26 1.43 5.93
N GLY A 158 -3.80 1.62 7.13
CA GLY A 158 -3.45 2.76 7.96
C GLY A 158 -1.98 2.73 8.40
N SER A 159 -1.50 1.59 8.90
CA SER A 159 -0.08 1.43 9.24
C SER A 159 0.83 1.47 8.01
N MET A 160 0.41 0.91 6.88
CA MET A 160 1.13 1.02 5.61
C MET A 160 1.23 2.47 5.15
N GLY A 161 0.14 3.23 5.23
CA GLY A 161 0.13 4.66 4.92
C GLY A 161 1.01 5.48 5.84
N ALA A 162 1.01 5.18 7.15
CA ALA A 162 1.92 5.82 8.11
C ALA A 162 3.39 5.60 7.73
N CYS A 163 3.76 4.33 7.49
CA CYS A 163 5.12 3.99 7.09
C CYS A 163 5.53 4.63 5.77
N HIS A 164 4.63 4.68 4.79
CA HIS A 164 4.91 5.29 3.49
C HIS A 164 5.10 6.81 3.62
N GLY A 165 4.22 7.51 4.34
CA GLY A 165 4.37 8.95 4.58
C GLY A 165 5.66 9.29 5.32
N ALA A 166 5.98 8.53 6.38
CA ALA A 166 7.24 8.66 7.11
C ALA A 166 8.46 8.39 6.21
N PHE A 167 8.43 7.31 5.42
CA PHE A 167 9.49 6.95 4.48
C PHE A 167 9.79 8.06 3.49
N VAL A 168 8.75 8.61 2.85
CA VAL A 168 8.91 9.72 1.89
C VAL A 168 9.57 10.92 2.57
N LYS A 169 9.09 11.28 3.77
CA LYS A 169 9.66 12.44 4.49
C LYS A 169 11.09 12.21 4.96
N VAL A 170 11.42 10.99 5.37
CA VAL A 170 12.81 10.60 5.71
C VAL A 170 13.69 10.66 4.47
N ALA A 171 13.21 10.16 3.32
CA ALA A 171 13.94 10.25 2.06
C ALA A 171 14.17 11.69 1.63
N GLU A 172 13.16 12.58 1.71
CA GLU A 172 13.33 14.02 1.49
C GLU A 172 14.43 14.59 2.39
N ASN A 173 14.35 14.34 3.70
CA ASN A 173 15.25 14.94 4.67
C ASN A 173 16.70 14.48 4.55
N LEU A 174 16.92 13.22 4.21
CA LEU A 174 18.26 12.61 4.18
C LEU A 174 18.91 12.64 2.80
N LEU A 175 18.11 12.63 1.73
CA LEU A 175 18.62 12.45 0.37
C LEU A 175 18.49 13.69 -0.52
N LEU A 176 17.68 14.69 -0.17
CA LEU A 176 17.68 15.95 -0.91
C LEU A 176 18.98 16.77 -0.70
N PRO A 177 19.61 16.80 0.46
CA PRO A 177 21.01 17.21 0.56
C PRO A 177 21.92 16.26 -0.25
N ASP A 178 23.15 16.66 -0.47
CA ASP A 178 24.13 15.77 -1.10
C ASP A 178 24.37 14.53 -0.22
N HIS A 179 24.25 13.36 -0.82
CA HIS A 179 24.31 12.08 -0.12
C HIS A 179 25.20 11.07 -0.86
N GLY A 180 25.83 10.19 -0.09
CA GLY A 180 26.58 9.05 -0.62
C GLY A 180 25.68 7.86 -0.97
N ALA A 181 26.20 6.95 -1.80
CA ALA A 181 25.48 5.73 -2.19
C ALA A 181 25.08 4.86 -0.98
N GLU A 182 25.88 4.83 0.09
CA GLU A 182 25.59 4.06 1.31
C GLU A 182 24.32 4.54 1.98
N LEU A 183 24.15 5.86 2.15
CA LEU A 183 22.95 6.44 2.74
C LEU A 183 21.72 6.17 1.87
N TYR A 184 21.86 6.29 0.55
CA TYR A 184 20.80 5.97 -0.40
C TYR A 184 20.27 4.54 -0.21
N TRP A 185 21.17 3.55 -0.19
CA TRP A 185 20.79 2.15 -0.03
C TRP A 185 20.28 1.84 1.37
N LEU A 186 20.78 2.51 2.41
CA LEU A 186 20.26 2.38 3.77
C LEU A 186 18.81 2.86 3.85
N VAL A 187 18.50 4.02 3.27
CA VAL A 187 17.14 4.57 3.21
C VAL A 187 16.22 3.67 2.37
N ALA A 188 16.69 3.17 1.24
CA ALA A 188 15.94 2.24 0.38
C ALA A 188 15.58 0.94 1.12
N ALA A 189 16.58 0.29 1.72
CA ALA A 189 16.39 -0.97 2.44
C ALA A 189 15.55 -0.78 3.72
N GLY A 190 15.88 0.23 4.53
CA GLY A 190 15.14 0.56 5.74
C GLY A 190 13.68 0.91 5.47
N GLY A 191 13.44 1.73 4.44
CA GLY A 191 12.10 2.08 3.99
C GLY A 191 11.32 0.85 3.50
N GLY A 192 11.92 0.04 2.63
CA GLY A 192 11.30 -1.18 2.13
C GLY A 192 10.95 -2.18 3.23
N LEU A 193 11.88 -2.42 4.17
CA LEU A 193 11.64 -3.29 5.33
C LEU A 193 10.53 -2.72 6.23
N THR A 194 10.54 -1.43 6.51
CA THR A 194 9.51 -0.78 7.33
C THR A 194 8.13 -0.91 6.69
N LEU A 195 8.03 -0.67 5.38
CA LEU A 195 6.78 -0.81 4.61
C LEU A 195 6.23 -2.24 4.60
N ILE A 196 7.07 -3.25 4.81
CA ILE A 196 6.65 -4.65 4.86
C ILE A 196 6.35 -5.10 6.31
N LEU A 197 7.29 -4.86 7.22
CA LEU A 197 7.25 -5.47 8.55
C LEU A 197 6.22 -4.79 9.47
N VAL A 198 6.12 -3.45 9.43
CA VAL A 198 5.24 -2.73 10.35
C VAL A 198 3.76 -2.99 10.05
N PRO A 199 3.27 -2.87 8.80
CA PRO A 199 1.86 -3.17 8.50
C PRO A 199 1.50 -4.64 8.76
N THR A 200 2.42 -5.55 8.44
CA THR A 200 2.24 -6.98 8.72
C THR A 200 2.14 -7.23 10.23
N GLY A 201 3.08 -6.70 11.00
CA GLY A 201 3.11 -6.86 12.46
C GLY A 201 1.88 -6.25 13.14
N ALA A 202 1.48 -5.04 12.73
CA ALA A 202 0.28 -4.38 13.25
C ALA A 202 -0.98 -5.20 12.96
N TYR A 203 -1.13 -5.67 11.72
CA TYR A 203 -2.26 -6.53 11.33
C TYR A 203 -2.30 -7.84 12.14
N LEU A 204 -1.17 -8.56 12.21
CA LEU A 204 -1.11 -9.84 12.93
C LEU A 204 -1.41 -9.68 14.43
N LEU A 205 -0.87 -8.63 15.04
CA LEU A 205 -1.09 -8.34 16.45
C LEU A 205 -2.57 -8.03 16.73
N VAL A 206 -3.16 -7.10 16.00
CA VAL A 206 -4.55 -6.71 16.18
C VAL A 206 -5.50 -7.87 15.87
N HIS A 207 -5.23 -8.63 14.81
CA HIS A 207 -6.05 -9.79 14.46
C HIS A 207 -5.98 -10.87 15.56
N ARG A 208 -4.80 -11.12 16.13
CA ARG A 208 -4.64 -12.06 17.23
C ARG A 208 -5.37 -11.61 18.50
N ILE A 209 -5.32 -10.32 18.80
CA ILE A 209 -6.07 -9.75 19.97
C ILE A 209 -7.58 -9.87 19.76
N LYS A 210 -8.08 -9.58 18.57
CA LYS A 210 -9.51 -9.61 18.26
C LYS A 210 -10.08 -11.03 18.13
N HIS A 211 -9.34 -11.95 17.51
CA HIS A 211 -9.86 -13.24 17.07
C HIS A 211 -9.20 -14.45 17.72
N GLY A 212 -8.13 -14.24 18.51
CA GLY A 212 -7.40 -15.32 19.17
C GLY A 212 -6.54 -16.19 18.23
N GLU A 213 -6.51 -15.90 16.93
CA GLU A 213 -5.81 -16.67 15.91
C GLU A 213 -4.95 -15.81 14.98
N SER A 214 -4.12 -16.46 14.17
CA SER A 214 -3.29 -15.77 13.18
C SER A 214 -4.13 -15.25 12.02
N GLY A 215 -3.95 -13.97 11.65
CA GLY A 215 -4.53 -13.38 10.45
C GLY A 215 -4.02 -13.96 9.13
N LEU A 216 -3.04 -14.87 9.16
CA LEU A 216 -2.50 -15.56 7.98
C LEU A 216 -3.25 -16.87 7.66
N LYS A 217 -4.23 -17.25 8.45
CA LYS A 217 -5.06 -18.43 8.16
C LYS A 217 -6.04 -18.09 7.05
N SER A 218 -6.00 -18.88 5.97
CA SER A 218 -6.96 -18.79 4.88
C SER A 218 -8.17 -19.68 5.12
N TYR A 219 -9.33 -19.20 4.76
CA TYR A 219 -10.60 -19.93 4.78
C TYR A 219 -11.07 -20.31 3.37
N SER A 220 -10.18 -20.29 2.37
CA SER A 220 -10.49 -20.60 0.97
C SER A 220 -11.09 -22.00 0.76
N ASP A 221 -10.69 -22.98 1.57
CA ASP A 221 -11.18 -24.36 1.42
C ASP A 221 -12.61 -24.55 1.98
N VAL A 222 -13.02 -23.70 2.92
CA VAL A 222 -14.38 -23.69 3.49
C VAL A 222 -15.36 -22.98 2.55
N MET A 223 -14.86 -22.11 1.69
CA MET A 223 -15.65 -21.24 0.81
C MET A 223 -15.77 -21.77 -0.62
N LYS A 224 -15.30 -22.98 -0.88
CA LYS A 224 -15.55 -23.65 -2.18
C LYS A 224 -17.02 -24.04 -2.25
N PRO A 225 -17.75 -23.66 -3.33
CA PRO A 225 -19.13 -24.09 -3.53
C PRO A 225 -19.25 -25.60 -3.69
#